data_0678db592ffbb90ce07524c57e3c518b
#
_entry.id   0678db592ffbb90ce07524c57e3c518b
#
_cell.length_a   1.000
_cell.length_b   1.000
_cell.length_c   1.000
_cell.angle_alpha   90.00
_cell.angle_beta   90.00
_cell.angle_gamma   90.00
#
_symmetry.space_group_name_H-M   'P 1'
#
loop_
_entity.id
_entity.type
_entity.pdbx_description
1 polymer ?
#
loop_
_entity_poly.entity_id
_entity_poly.type
_entity_poly.pdbx_seq_one_letter_code
_entity_poly.pdbx_strand_id
1 'polypeptide(L)'
;MRLSALPAAAALVLATLATGAAPATADTPAGPVLLVDLEAGKDRHHNTGTVLYERVDGAVNAVRIKSVTIHSGELDCAWVQWNNPHNPDGWSNLTTEPSCNGTGLGEYPDIIIKAPAGHPLKVRLVADHLGSDVVHKDIQKL
;
A
#
# COMPACT_ATOMS: atom_id res chain seq x y z
N MET A 1 85.72 20.55 21.00
CA MET A 1 84.67 20.29 20.01
C MET A 1 83.44 19.71 20.72
N ARG A 2 82.37 20.47 20.83
CA ARG A 2 81.19 20.06 21.59
C ARG A 2 80.08 19.67 20.59
N LEU A 3 79.62 18.42 20.64
CA LEU A 3 78.43 17.96 19.89
C LEU A 3 77.21 18.23 20.72
N SER A 4 76.33 19.02 20.21
CA SER A 4 74.98 19.27 20.78
C SER A 4 73.96 18.31 20.14
N ALA A 5 73.39 17.48 20.97
CA ALA A 5 72.28 16.64 20.57
C ALA A 5 70.95 17.41 20.72
N LEU A 6 70.14 17.41 19.67
CA LEU A 6 68.78 17.94 19.67
C LEU A 6 67.77 16.79 20.02
N PRO A 7 66.76 17.01 20.86
CA PRO A 7 65.75 16.05 21.08
C PRO A 7 64.61 16.16 20.02
N ALA A 8 64.26 15.06 19.43
CA ALA A 8 63.14 14.96 18.56
C ALA A 8 61.78 14.91 19.37
N ALA A 9 60.96 15.89 19.20
CA ALA A 9 59.62 15.92 19.76
C ALA A 9 58.67 15.14 18.84
N ALA A 10 58.16 13.99 19.32
CA ALA A 10 57.12 13.24 18.66
C ALA A 10 55.76 13.86 18.99
N ALA A 11 55.12 14.46 18.01
CA ALA A 11 53.74 14.93 18.13
C ALA A 11 52.75 13.76 17.91
N LEU A 12 52.08 13.38 18.98
CA LEU A 12 50.99 12.39 18.95
C LEU A 12 49.70 13.09 18.46
N VAL A 13 49.30 12.83 17.23
CA VAL A 13 48.03 13.28 16.70
C VAL A 13 46.93 12.28 17.13
N LEU A 14 46.15 12.66 18.15
CA LEU A 14 44.91 11.94 18.48
C LEU A 14 43.84 12.26 17.43
N ALA A 15 43.56 11.31 16.54
CA ALA A 15 42.40 11.36 15.68
C ALA A 15 41.17 10.96 16.49
N THR A 16 40.35 11.90 16.90
CA THR A 16 39.00 11.66 17.46
C THR A 16 38.08 11.22 16.33
N LEU A 17 37.79 9.93 16.29
CA LEU A 17 36.70 9.39 15.47
C LEU A 17 35.38 9.87 16.06
N ALA A 18 34.83 10.94 15.49
CA ALA A 18 33.46 11.32 15.74
C ALA A 18 32.54 10.27 15.03
N THR A 19 32.05 9.27 15.78
CA THR A 19 30.97 8.43 15.36
C THR A 19 29.70 9.27 15.32
N GLY A 20 29.45 9.87 14.16
CA GLY A 20 28.16 10.52 13.88
C GLY A 20 27.08 9.44 13.89
N ALA A 21 26.36 9.34 15.02
CA ALA A 21 25.07 8.63 15.03
C ALA A 21 24.18 9.37 14.05
N ALA A 22 23.78 8.70 12.96
CA ALA A 22 22.73 9.21 12.09
C ALA A 22 21.50 9.46 12.96
N PRO A 23 20.84 10.62 12.82
CA PRO A 23 19.60 10.85 13.54
C PRO A 23 18.63 9.72 13.14
N ALA A 24 18.14 8.98 14.14
CA ALA A 24 17.05 8.07 13.95
C ALA A 24 15.91 8.92 13.33
N THR A 25 15.54 8.61 12.08
CA THR A 25 14.36 9.20 11.46
C THR A 25 13.22 8.82 12.38
N ALA A 26 12.68 9.79 13.11
CA ALA A 26 11.48 9.59 13.88
C ALA A 26 10.42 9.08 12.89
N ASP A 27 9.93 7.86 13.10
CA ASP A 27 8.79 7.35 12.34
C ASP A 27 7.69 8.38 12.50
N THR A 28 7.35 9.05 11.40
CA THR A 28 6.19 9.94 11.38
C THR A 28 5.00 9.07 11.79
N PRO A 29 4.23 9.45 12.82
CA PRO A 29 3.13 8.62 13.28
C PRO A 29 2.22 8.35 12.08
N ALA A 30 1.99 7.08 11.79
CA ALA A 30 1.08 6.66 10.74
C ALA A 30 -0.27 7.32 10.99
N GLY A 31 -0.84 7.94 9.96
CA GLY A 31 -2.17 8.53 10.03
C GLY A 31 -3.22 7.50 10.45
N PRO A 32 -4.45 7.93 10.77
CA PRO A 32 -5.50 7.00 11.16
C PRO A 32 -5.77 6.01 10.03
N VAL A 33 -5.91 4.72 10.39
CA VAL A 33 -6.35 3.69 9.44
C VAL A 33 -7.82 3.95 9.13
N LEU A 34 -8.12 4.08 7.86
CA LEU A 34 -9.46 4.29 7.31
C LEU A 34 -9.97 3.00 6.69
N LEU A 35 -11.29 2.86 6.61
CA LEU A 35 -11.94 1.69 6.07
C LEU A 35 -12.96 2.11 5.00
N VAL A 36 -13.02 1.33 3.92
CA VAL A 36 -14.11 1.37 2.95
C VAL A 36 -14.65 -0.03 2.74
N ASP A 37 -15.97 -0.16 2.83
CA ASP A 37 -16.70 -1.38 2.52
C ASP A 37 -17.30 -1.28 1.12
N LEU A 38 -17.28 -2.41 0.43
CA LEU A 38 -17.76 -2.61 -0.93
C LEU A 38 -18.75 -3.78 -0.92
N GLU A 39 -19.87 -3.63 -1.63
CA GLU A 39 -20.89 -4.66 -1.71
C GLU A 39 -21.43 -4.75 -3.14
N ALA A 40 -21.43 -5.92 -3.73
CA ALA A 40 -21.90 -6.13 -5.10
C ALA A 40 -22.72 -7.42 -5.21
N GLY A 41 -23.83 -7.32 -5.95
CA GLY A 41 -24.76 -8.44 -6.11
C GLY A 41 -25.71 -8.63 -4.93
N LYS A 42 -26.37 -9.77 -4.87
CA LYS A 42 -27.33 -10.17 -3.84
C LYS A 42 -27.55 -11.68 -3.83
N ASP A 43 -28.16 -12.20 -2.77
CA ASP A 43 -28.47 -13.61 -2.59
C ASP A 43 -27.19 -14.47 -2.74
N ARG A 44 -27.19 -15.49 -3.62
CA ARG A 44 -26.02 -16.33 -3.90
C ARG A 44 -24.88 -15.60 -4.61
N HIS A 45 -25.16 -14.41 -5.13
CA HIS A 45 -24.21 -13.53 -5.80
C HIS A 45 -23.83 -12.34 -4.91
N HIS A 46 -24.01 -12.46 -3.59
CA HIS A 46 -23.63 -11.43 -2.64
C HIS A 46 -22.13 -11.48 -2.39
N ASN A 47 -21.45 -10.46 -2.92
CA ASN A 47 -20.01 -10.30 -2.79
C ASN A 47 -19.72 -9.10 -1.91
N THR A 48 -18.76 -9.23 -0.99
CA THR A 48 -18.31 -8.13 -0.14
C THR A 48 -16.80 -7.95 -0.26
N GLY A 49 -16.36 -6.72 -0.12
CA GLY A 49 -14.95 -6.35 -0.07
C GLY A 49 -14.72 -5.28 1.00
N THR A 50 -13.63 -5.39 1.74
CA THR A 50 -13.22 -4.36 2.70
C THR A 50 -11.79 -3.96 2.39
N VAL A 51 -11.53 -2.65 2.29
CA VAL A 51 -10.19 -2.10 2.10
C VAL A 51 -9.82 -1.25 3.30
N LEU A 52 -8.75 -1.60 3.99
CA LEU A 52 -8.12 -0.77 5.02
C LEU A 52 -6.97 0.01 4.40
N TYR A 53 -6.92 1.31 4.66
CA TYR A 53 -5.91 2.19 4.09
C TYR A 53 -5.53 3.34 5.02
N GLU A 54 -4.39 3.94 4.76
CA GLU A 54 -3.89 5.15 5.42
C GLU A 54 -3.64 6.23 4.37
N ARG A 55 -3.87 7.49 4.72
CA ARG A 55 -3.46 8.63 3.87
C ARG A 55 -1.94 8.77 3.95
N VAL A 56 -1.32 9.04 2.80
CA VAL A 56 0.12 9.32 2.74
C VAL A 56 0.33 10.80 3.03
N ASP A 57 1.07 11.10 4.10
CA ASP A 57 1.35 12.48 4.51
C ASP A 57 2.08 13.26 3.40
N GLY A 58 1.63 14.51 3.18
CA GLY A 58 2.19 15.38 2.17
C GLY A 58 1.87 15.00 0.72
N ALA A 59 1.15 13.92 0.47
CA ALA A 59 0.75 13.49 -0.86
C ALA A 59 -0.75 13.71 -1.10
N VAL A 60 -1.07 14.44 -2.16
CA VAL A 60 -2.46 14.62 -2.60
C VAL A 60 -2.87 13.39 -3.41
N ASN A 61 -4.04 12.83 -3.11
CA ASN A 61 -4.61 11.66 -3.80
C ASN A 61 -3.72 10.40 -3.77
N ALA A 62 -3.01 10.16 -2.67
CA ALA A 62 -2.27 8.92 -2.45
C ALA A 62 -2.67 8.29 -1.13
N VAL A 63 -2.80 6.96 -1.14
CA VAL A 63 -3.08 6.17 0.06
C VAL A 63 -2.19 4.93 0.08
N ARG A 64 -1.87 4.47 1.27
CA ARG A 64 -1.23 3.18 1.52
C ARG A 64 -2.30 2.16 1.83
N ILE A 65 -2.41 1.12 1.03
CA ILE A 65 -3.32 0.00 1.27
C ILE A 65 -2.68 -0.93 2.30
N LYS A 66 -3.39 -1.18 3.39
CA LYS A 66 -2.92 -2.02 4.51
C LYS A 66 -3.44 -3.44 4.40
N SER A 67 -4.71 -3.59 4.06
CA SER A 67 -5.31 -4.91 3.82
C SER A 67 -6.49 -4.81 2.88
N VAL A 68 -6.75 -5.91 2.20
CA VAL A 68 -7.94 -6.14 1.37
C VAL A 68 -8.54 -7.47 1.79
N THR A 69 -9.82 -7.48 2.10
CA THR A 69 -10.58 -8.71 2.40
C THR A 69 -11.72 -8.81 1.42
N ILE A 70 -11.94 -10.00 0.87
CA ILE A 70 -13.00 -10.28 -0.11
C ILE A 70 -13.72 -11.55 0.33
N HIS A 71 -15.03 -11.53 0.24
CA HIS A 71 -15.87 -12.73 0.30
C HIS A 71 -16.74 -12.78 -0.96
N SER A 72 -16.54 -13.80 -1.77
CA SER A 72 -17.32 -13.99 -2.99
C SER A 72 -18.67 -14.68 -2.71
N GLY A 73 -19.64 -14.48 -3.59
CA GLY A 73 -20.84 -15.29 -3.65
C GLY A 73 -20.53 -16.75 -4.00
N GLU A 74 -21.50 -17.64 -3.79
CA GLU A 74 -21.32 -19.10 -3.98
C GLU A 74 -20.94 -19.50 -5.41
N LEU A 75 -21.32 -18.69 -6.40
CA LEU A 75 -21.10 -18.98 -7.82
C LEU A 75 -20.27 -17.89 -8.51
N ASP A 76 -19.63 -17.01 -7.75
CA ASP A 76 -18.90 -15.87 -8.25
C ASP A 76 -17.39 -15.99 -8.00
N CYS A 77 -16.62 -15.25 -8.81
CA CYS A 77 -15.26 -14.85 -8.48
C CYS A 77 -15.21 -13.34 -8.35
N ALA A 78 -14.66 -12.83 -7.25
CA ALA A 78 -14.64 -11.41 -6.93
C ALA A 78 -13.22 -10.86 -6.76
N TRP A 79 -13.02 -9.61 -7.20
CA TRP A 79 -11.77 -8.85 -7.11
C TRP A 79 -12.02 -7.47 -6.54
N VAL A 80 -11.08 -6.94 -5.77
CA VAL A 80 -11.01 -5.51 -5.49
C VAL A 80 -9.96 -4.87 -6.39
N GLN A 81 -10.36 -3.78 -7.06
CA GLN A 81 -9.53 -3.04 -8.00
C GLN A 81 -9.48 -1.56 -7.63
N TRP A 82 -8.44 -0.88 -8.07
CA TRP A 82 -8.30 0.58 -7.95
C TRP A 82 -8.17 1.23 -9.34
N ASN A 83 -8.55 2.50 -9.45
CA ASN A 83 -8.46 3.25 -10.70
C ASN A 83 -7.01 3.64 -11.01
N ASN A 84 -6.34 2.79 -11.78
CA ASN A 84 -4.94 2.97 -12.18
C ASN A 84 -4.84 3.69 -13.52
N PRO A 85 -4.31 4.94 -13.57
CA PRO A 85 -4.19 5.71 -14.80
C PRO A 85 -3.18 5.13 -15.79
N HIS A 86 -2.30 4.24 -15.34
CA HIS A 86 -1.27 3.60 -16.18
C HIS A 86 -1.75 2.30 -16.82
N ASN A 87 -2.92 1.80 -16.42
CA ASN A 87 -3.52 0.62 -17.02
C ASN A 87 -4.44 1.04 -18.17
N PRO A 88 -4.34 0.45 -19.39
CA PRO A 88 -5.23 0.74 -20.51
C PRO A 88 -6.71 0.62 -20.17
N ASP A 89 -7.08 -0.33 -19.31
CA ASP A 89 -8.46 -0.53 -18.86
C ASP A 89 -8.86 0.44 -17.74
N GLY A 90 -7.93 1.26 -17.26
CA GLY A 90 -8.15 2.22 -16.19
C GLY A 90 -8.26 1.60 -14.79
N TRP A 91 -8.07 0.28 -14.63
CA TRP A 91 -8.20 -0.43 -13.37
C TRP A 91 -7.10 -1.47 -13.18
N SER A 92 -6.66 -1.67 -11.93
CA SER A 92 -5.70 -2.70 -11.55
C SER A 92 -6.16 -3.41 -10.29
N ASN A 93 -5.86 -4.70 -10.18
CA ASN A 93 -6.19 -5.50 -9.00
C ASN A 93 -5.38 -5.01 -7.78
N LEU A 94 -6.02 -5.00 -6.61
CA LEU A 94 -5.37 -4.83 -5.31
C LEU A 94 -4.97 -6.16 -4.68
N THR A 95 -5.53 -7.27 -5.16
CA THR A 95 -5.21 -8.63 -4.73
C THR A 95 -4.55 -9.41 -5.86
N THR A 96 -3.72 -10.38 -5.51
CA THR A 96 -3.02 -11.23 -6.48
C THR A 96 -3.95 -12.25 -7.11
N GLU A 97 -4.95 -12.70 -6.33
CA GLU A 97 -5.93 -13.70 -6.73
C GLU A 97 -7.36 -13.23 -6.47
N PRO A 98 -8.36 -13.80 -7.17
CA PRO A 98 -9.75 -13.59 -6.84
C PRO A 98 -10.17 -14.45 -5.63
N SER A 99 -11.22 -14.00 -4.94
CA SER A 99 -12.01 -14.87 -4.07
C SER A 99 -13.11 -15.53 -4.89
N CYS A 100 -13.25 -16.84 -4.85
CA CYS A 100 -14.24 -17.59 -5.66
C CYS A 100 -15.06 -18.56 -4.82
N ASN A 101 -16.27 -18.90 -5.32
CA ASN A 101 -17.12 -19.99 -4.82
C ASN A 101 -17.48 -19.89 -3.32
N GLY A 102 -17.87 -18.72 -2.87
CA GLY A 102 -18.25 -18.49 -1.48
C GLY A 102 -17.06 -18.50 -0.50
N THR A 103 -15.82 -18.44 -1.01
CA THR A 103 -14.62 -18.40 -0.16
C THR A 103 -14.30 -16.99 0.30
N GLY A 104 -13.49 -16.87 1.35
CA GLY A 104 -12.89 -15.61 1.79
C GLY A 104 -11.42 -15.53 1.35
N LEU A 105 -10.98 -14.34 0.99
CA LEU A 105 -9.58 -14.01 0.72
C LEU A 105 -9.19 -12.80 1.56
N GLY A 106 -8.03 -12.85 2.22
CA GLY A 106 -7.44 -11.70 2.91
C GLY A 106 -6.00 -11.53 2.47
N GLU A 107 -5.64 -10.34 2.02
CA GLU A 107 -4.29 -9.98 1.63
C GLU A 107 -3.85 -8.66 2.30
N TYR A 108 -2.55 -8.52 2.49
CA TYR A 108 -1.90 -7.36 3.12
C TYR A 108 -0.84 -6.79 2.18
N PRO A 109 -1.25 -6.15 1.07
CA PRO A 109 -0.33 -5.76 0.00
C PRO A 109 0.69 -4.69 0.42
N ASP A 110 0.39 -3.85 1.40
CA ASP A 110 1.21 -2.72 1.87
C ASP A 110 1.79 -1.87 0.72
N ILE A 111 0.97 -1.52 -0.25
CA ILE A 111 1.33 -0.75 -1.43
C ILE A 111 0.79 0.67 -1.35
N ILE A 112 1.49 1.62 -1.99
CA ILE A 112 0.99 2.98 -2.18
C ILE A 112 0.37 3.08 -3.57
N ILE A 113 -0.92 3.45 -3.61
CA ILE A 113 -1.63 3.77 -4.84
C ILE A 113 -1.91 5.27 -4.92
N LYS A 114 -1.91 5.81 -6.14
CA LYS A 114 -2.03 7.25 -6.37
C LYS A 114 -2.87 7.54 -7.61
N ALA A 115 -3.85 8.42 -7.47
CA ALA A 115 -4.58 8.98 -8.61
C ALA A 115 -3.90 10.25 -9.15
N PRO A 116 -4.11 10.61 -10.43
CA PRO A 116 -3.66 11.87 -10.98
C PRO A 116 -4.24 13.07 -10.24
N ALA A 117 -3.55 14.21 -10.28
CA ALA A 117 -4.05 15.45 -9.72
C ALA A 117 -5.42 15.81 -10.31
N GLY A 118 -6.37 16.18 -9.44
CA GLY A 118 -7.74 16.52 -9.84
C GLY A 118 -8.68 15.33 -10.07
N HIS A 119 -8.18 14.10 -9.97
CA HIS A 119 -9.00 12.89 -10.06
C HIS A 119 -9.11 12.21 -8.69
N PRO A 120 -10.33 11.84 -8.25
CA PRO A 120 -10.48 11.11 -7.00
C PRO A 120 -9.88 9.70 -7.14
N LEU A 121 -9.18 9.27 -6.11
CA LEU A 121 -8.79 7.87 -5.98
C LEU A 121 -10.04 7.03 -5.69
N LYS A 122 -10.21 5.93 -6.41
CA LYS A 122 -11.37 5.06 -6.31
C LYS A 122 -10.93 3.61 -6.20
N VAL A 123 -11.72 2.84 -5.47
CA VAL A 123 -11.68 1.38 -5.47
C VAL A 123 -13.01 0.84 -5.91
N ARG A 124 -13.01 -0.37 -6.46
CA ARG A 124 -14.24 -1.08 -6.80
C ARG A 124 -14.15 -2.56 -6.47
N LEU A 125 -15.26 -3.14 -6.07
CA LEU A 125 -15.48 -4.57 -6.09
C LEU A 125 -16.05 -4.94 -7.45
N VAL A 126 -15.49 -5.94 -8.08
CA VAL A 126 -15.97 -6.55 -9.32
C VAL A 126 -16.17 -8.02 -9.06
N ALA A 127 -17.32 -8.54 -9.42
CA ALA A 127 -17.60 -9.96 -9.31
C ALA A 127 -18.18 -10.48 -10.61
N ASP A 128 -17.58 -11.54 -11.13
CA ASP A 128 -18.03 -12.26 -12.32
C ASP A 128 -18.75 -13.52 -11.88
N HIS A 129 -19.95 -13.72 -12.42
CA HIS A 129 -20.68 -14.96 -12.25
C HIS A 129 -20.06 -16.08 -13.07
N LEU A 130 -19.74 -17.22 -12.45
CA LEU A 130 -19.17 -18.38 -13.13
C LEU A 130 -20.10 -18.89 -14.23
N GLY A 131 -19.60 -18.82 -15.48
CA GLY A 131 -20.33 -19.29 -16.67
C GLY A 131 -21.36 -18.30 -17.26
N SER A 132 -21.34 -17.04 -16.86
CA SER A 132 -22.15 -15.98 -17.45
C SER A 132 -21.37 -14.67 -17.58
N ASP A 133 -21.85 -13.76 -18.45
CA ASP A 133 -21.28 -12.40 -18.62
C ASP A 133 -21.81 -11.39 -17.58
N VAL A 134 -22.50 -11.84 -16.55
CA VAL A 134 -23.07 -10.95 -15.52
C VAL A 134 -21.96 -10.48 -14.60
N VAL A 135 -21.73 -9.17 -14.60
CA VAL A 135 -20.73 -8.51 -13.74
C VAL A 135 -21.44 -7.62 -12.74
N HIS A 136 -21.21 -7.88 -11.46
CA HIS A 136 -21.66 -7.03 -10.37
C HIS A 136 -20.54 -6.07 -9.98
N LYS A 137 -20.87 -4.80 -9.71
CA LYS A 137 -19.88 -3.76 -9.38
C LYS A 137 -20.37 -2.84 -8.27
N ASP A 138 -19.50 -2.51 -7.35
CA ASP A 138 -19.64 -1.37 -6.44
C ASP A 138 -18.37 -0.51 -6.53
N ILE A 139 -18.53 0.82 -6.58
CA ILE A 139 -17.44 1.78 -6.75
C ILE A 139 -17.50 2.81 -5.64
N GLN A 140 -16.46 2.88 -4.82
CA GLN A 140 -16.32 3.83 -3.73
C GLN A 140 -15.08 4.73 -3.92
N LYS A 141 -15.13 5.92 -3.29
CA LYS A 141 -13.98 6.85 -3.22
C LYS A 141 -13.19 6.62 -1.93
N LEU A 142 -11.87 6.69 -2.03
CA LEU A 142 -10.97 6.70 -0.88
C LEU A 142 -10.66 8.11 -0.39
#